data_8050be4fa1506757449c6ff0b32c6b71
#
_entry.id   8050be4fa1506757449c6ff0b32c6b71
#
_cell.length_a   1.000
_cell.length_b   1.000
_cell.length_c   1.000
_cell.angle_alpha   90.00
_cell.angle_beta   90.00
_cell.angle_gamma   90.00
#
_symmetry.space_group_name_H-M   'P 1'
#
loop_
_entity.id
_entity.type
_entity.pdbx_description
1 polymer ?
#
loop_
_entity_poly.entity_id
_entity_poly.type
_entity_poly.pdbx_seq_one_letter_code
_entity_poly.pdbx_strand_id
1 'polypeptide(L)'
;DKVLIDGVEYIKSQSFNNTSEDVFNNIFEYILLVEGGYSDDKADNGGKTKYGIIEVEARKYGYQGDMRNLTKDIAKDIYKNKYYLSNNLDKIKDKRVALSIADWTINSGNWGTKKAQQTVNILKGDILAVDGVLGEKSIQAINSINPEMFLTQYHELQRKFYQAIVDHNASQVVFLKGWLNRVTRKEEYIKNMEA
;
A
#
# COMPACT_ATOMS: atom_id res chain seq x y z
N ASP A 1 -21.97 5.29 8.23
CA ASP A 1 -21.18 5.45 9.47
C ASP A 1 -19.94 6.30 9.17
N LYS A 2 -19.54 7.11 10.13
CA LYS A 2 -18.36 7.99 10.03
C LYS A 2 -17.25 7.46 10.92
N VAL A 3 -16.02 7.51 10.45
CA VAL A 3 -14.80 7.13 11.20
C VAL A 3 -13.91 8.35 11.34
N LEU A 4 -13.40 8.59 12.55
CA LEU A 4 -12.44 9.66 12.84
C LEU A 4 -11.02 9.05 12.84
N ILE A 5 -10.14 9.56 11.98
CA ILE A 5 -8.72 9.20 11.96
C ILE A 5 -7.93 10.51 12.05
N ASP A 6 -7.10 10.67 13.07
CA ASP A 6 -6.31 11.88 13.35
C ASP A 6 -7.14 13.19 13.38
N GLY A 7 -8.40 13.12 13.87
CA GLY A 7 -9.30 14.26 13.94
C GLY A 7 -9.99 14.62 12.62
N VAL A 8 -9.80 13.85 11.56
CA VAL A 8 -10.48 14.01 10.26
C VAL A 8 -11.64 13.01 10.16
N GLU A 9 -12.83 13.50 9.81
CA GLU A 9 -14.02 12.69 9.69
C GLU A 9 -14.12 12.05 8.31
N TYR A 10 -14.24 10.72 8.27
CA TYR A 10 -14.43 9.94 7.04
C TYR A 10 -15.80 9.30 7.03
N ILE A 11 -16.48 9.37 5.89
CA ILE A 11 -17.79 8.74 5.71
C ILE A 11 -17.54 7.29 5.28
N LYS A 12 -18.04 6.32 6.08
CA LYS A 12 -18.05 4.92 5.70
C LYS A 12 -18.93 4.77 4.45
N SER A 13 -18.32 4.43 3.32
CA SER A 13 -19.06 4.18 2.09
C SER A 13 -19.99 2.97 2.24
N GLN A 14 -21.11 3.02 1.52
CA GLN A 14 -22.19 2.01 1.58
C GLN A 14 -21.73 0.63 1.12
N SER A 15 -22.46 -0.41 1.50
CA SER A 15 -22.26 -1.84 1.19
C SER A 15 -21.58 -2.10 -0.16
N PHE A 16 -20.39 -2.69 -0.11
CA PHE A 16 -19.59 -2.98 -1.30
C PHE A 16 -20.00 -4.31 -1.91
N ASN A 17 -20.31 -4.32 -3.19
CA ASN A 17 -20.22 -5.51 -4.00
C ASN A 17 -18.75 -5.90 -4.08
N ASN A 18 -18.38 -7.14 -3.78
CA ASN A 18 -17.02 -7.66 -3.74
C ASN A 18 -16.42 -7.85 -5.15
N THR A 19 -16.50 -6.86 -6.03
CA THR A 19 -15.79 -6.89 -7.31
C THR A 19 -14.34 -6.44 -7.13
N SER A 20 -13.44 -6.90 -7.99
CA SER A 20 -12.03 -6.44 -7.99
C SER A 20 -11.92 -4.92 -8.11
N GLU A 21 -12.86 -4.28 -8.81
CA GLU A 21 -12.94 -2.82 -8.93
C GLU A 21 -13.28 -2.16 -7.59
N ASP A 22 -14.22 -2.71 -6.85
CA ASP A 22 -14.63 -2.17 -5.54
C ASP A 22 -13.51 -2.32 -4.51
N VAL A 23 -12.78 -3.44 -4.54
CA VAL A 23 -11.59 -3.63 -3.70
C VAL A 23 -10.54 -2.57 -4.01
N PHE A 24 -10.25 -2.33 -5.29
CA PHE A 24 -9.29 -1.32 -5.69
C PHE A 24 -9.75 0.11 -5.33
N ASN A 25 -11.04 0.41 -5.42
CA ASN A 25 -11.58 1.70 -4.99
C ASN A 25 -11.28 1.96 -3.51
N ASN A 26 -11.46 0.98 -2.64
CA ASN A 26 -11.11 1.09 -1.22
C ASN A 26 -9.60 1.34 -1.02
N ILE A 27 -8.77 0.62 -1.77
CA ILE A 27 -7.31 0.81 -1.72
C ILE A 27 -6.95 2.23 -2.15
N PHE A 28 -7.56 2.72 -3.22
CA PHE A 28 -7.28 4.07 -3.72
C PHE A 28 -7.74 5.17 -2.77
N GLU A 29 -8.91 5.02 -2.15
CA GLU A 29 -9.36 5.94 -1.09
C GLU A 29 -8.36 5.99 0.07
N TYR A 30 -7.86 4.83 0.52
CA TYR A 30 -6.81 4.78 1.54
C TYR A 30 -5.52 5.48 1.08
N ILE A 31 -5.07 5.25 -0.17
CA ILE A 31 -3.89 5.91 -0.72
C ILE A 31 -4.04 7.43 -0.67
N LEU A 32 -5.20 7.97 -1.07
CA LEU A 32 -5.47 9.40 -1.03
C LEU A 32 -5.40 9.98 0.39
N LEU A 33 -5.77 9.19 1.40
CA LEU A 33 -5.65 9.58 2.81
C LEU A 33 -4.20 9.76 3.26
N VAL A 34 -3.30 8.88 2.80
CA VAL A 34 -1.92 8.84 3.31
C VAL A 34 -0.93 9.61 2.44
N GLU A 35 -1.20 9.80 1.15
CA GLU A 35 -0.27 10.44 0.20
C GLU A 35 -0.51 11.96 0.01
N GLY A 36 -1.64 12.49 0.47
CA GLY A 36 -1.88 13.94 0.49
C GLY A 36 -2.13 14.61 -0.87
N GLY A 37 -2.03 15.94 -0.89
CA GLY A 37 -2.35 16.82 -2.02
C GLY A 37 -1.20 17.07 -3.01
N TYR A 38 -1.20 18.25 -3.61
CA TYR A 38 -0.15 18.74 -4.51
C TYR A 38 1.05 19.27 -3.71
N SER A 39 2.27 18.88 -4.10
CA SER A 39 3.53 19.44 -3.60
C SER A 39 4.44 19.80 -4.78
N ASP A 40 5.13 20.94 -4.66
CA ASP A 40 6.16 21.42 -5.60
C ASP A 40 7.41 21.84 -4.79
N ASP A 41 7.88 20.95 -3.93
CA ASP A 41 9.07 21.21 -3.13
C ASP A 41 10.31 20.94 -3.99
N LYS A 42 11.06 22.03 -4.29
CA LYS A 42 12.30 21.97 -5.07
C LYS A 42 13.42 21.20 -4.35
N ALA A 43 13.31 20.99 -3.05
CA ALA A 43 14.25 20.18 -2.26
C ALA A 43 13.99 18.67 -2.35
N ASP A 44 12.83 18.28 -2.86
CA ASP A 44 12.49 16.88 -3.08
C ASP A 44 13.01 16.42 -4.46
N ASN A 45 13.87 15.40 -4.48
CA ASN A 45 14.42 14.80 -5.70
C ASN A 45 13.33 14.22 -6.65
N GLY A 46 12.08 14.14 -6.22
CA GLY A 46 10.93 13.68 -7.00
C GLY A 46 10.27 14.75 -7.87
N GLY A 47 10.57 16.03 -7.67
CA GLY A 47 9.93 17.14 -8.38
C GLY A 47 8.45 17.31 -7.99
N LYS A 48 7.64 17.82 -8.94
CA LYS A 48 6.20 18.04 -8.73
C LYS A 48 5.48 16.73 -8.45
N THR A 49 4.69 16.72 -7.37
CA THR A 49 3.93 15.55 -6.93
C THR A 49 2.46 15.91 -6.75
N LYS A 50 1.55 15.06 -7.21
CA LYS A 50 0.11 15.19 -6.95
C LYS A 50 -0.49 13.83 -6.69
N TYR A 51 -1.31 13.72 -5.65
CA TYR A 51 -1.89 12.46 -5.18
C TYR A 51 -0.84 11.36 -4.94
N GLY A 52 0.39 11.75 -4.48
CA GLY A 52 1.51 10.83 -4.33
C GLY A 52 2.19 10.38 -5.63
N ILE A 53 1.73 10.83 -6.80
CA ILE A 53 2.35 10.54 -8.10
C ILE A 53 3.38 11.63 -8.40
N ILE A 54 4.65 11.24 -8.53
CA ILE A 54 5.72 12.13 -8.95
C ILE A 54 5.66 12.34 -10.48
N GLU A 55 6.15 13.49 -10.95
CA GLU A 55 6.06 13.86 -12.37
C GLU A 55 6.66 12.79 -13.30
N VAL A 56 7.83 12.24 -12.95
CA VAL A 56 8.49 11.20 -13.77
C VAL A 56 7.59 9.98 -13.97
N GLU A 57 6.85 9.56 -12.94
CA GLU A 57 5.92 8.44 -13.04
C GLU A 57 4.70 8.80 -13.90
N ALA A 58 4.13 9.98 -13.73
CA ALA A 58 3.04 10.44 -14.57
C ALA A 58 3.43 10.46 -16.06
N ARG A 59 4.66 10.93 -16.39
CA ARG A 59 5.19 10.93 -17.75
C ARG A 59 5.35 9.53 -18.34
N LYS A 60 5.85 8.58 -17.55
CA LYS A 60 5.95 7.15 -17.97
C LYS A 60 4.58 6.56 -18.34
N TYR A 61 3.51 6.98 -17.67
CA TYR A 61 2.14 6.57 -17.99
C TYR A 61 1.48 7.39 -19.08
N GLY A 62 2.23 8.26 -19.77
CA GLY A 62 1.75 9.03 -20.92
C GLY A 62 1.06 10.35 -20.59
N TYR A 63 0.99 10.75 -19.30
CA TYR A 63 0.46 12.05 -18.94
C TYR A 63 1.44 13.16 -19.30
N GLN A 64 1.04 14.08 -20.21
CA GLN A 64 1.88 15.19 -20.66
C GLN A 64 1.43 16.56 -20.15
N GLY A 65 0.35 16.61 -19.37
CA GLY A 65 -0.20 17.85 -18.81
C GLY A 65 0.61 18.42 -17.64
N ASP A 66 0.23 19.61 -17.18
CA ASP A 66 0.77 20.18 -15.94
C ASP A 66 0.34 19.28 -14.75
N MET A 67 1.27 18.97 -13.85
CA MET A 67 0.99 18.13 -12.67
C MET A 67 -0.10 18.72 -11.76
N ARG A 68 -0.29 20.02 -11.74
CA ARG A 68 -1.41 20.66 -11.04
C ARG A 68 -2.77 20.23 -11.56
N ASN A 69 -2.84 19.85 -12.84
CA ASN A 69 -4.07 19.41 -13.52
C ASN A 69 -4.23 17.88 -13.56
N LEU A 70 -3.29 17.11 -12.97
CA LEU A 70 -3.46 15.66 -12.85
C LEU A 70 -4.77 15.37 -12.10
N THR A 71 -5.66 14.61 -12.72
CA THR A 71 -6.97 14.25 -12.13
C THR A 71 -6.84 13.05 -11.20
N LYS A 72 -7.82 12.89 -10.30
CA LYS A 72 -7.91 11.68 -9.46
C LYS A 72 -8.04 10.41 -10.31
N ASP A 73 -8.78 10.46 -11.42
CA ASP A 73 -8.98 9.29 -12.28
C ASP A 73 -7.67 8.84 -12.93
N ILE A 74 -6.86 9.79 -13.41
CA ILE A 74 -5.53 9.48 -13.96
C ILE A 74 -4.62 8.89 -12.86
N ALA A 75 -4.61 9.49 -11.66
CA ALA A 75 -3.86 8.96 -10.54
C ALA A 75 -4.32 7.55 -10.17
N LYS A 76 -5.63 7.32 -10.13
CA LYS A 76 -6.25 6.01 -9.88
C LYS A 76 -5.78 4.96 -10.88
N ASP A 77 -5.80 5.28 -12.17
CA ASP A 77 -5.34 4.37 -13.23
C ASP A 77 -3.85 4.04 -13.10
N ILE A 78 -3.02 5.02 -12.75
CA ILE A 78 -1.58 4.80 -12.49
C ILE A 78 -1.38 3.83 -11.34
N TYR A 79 -2.02 4.06 -10.17
CA TYR A 79 -1.92 3.17 -9.01
C TYR A 79 -2.44 1.77 -9.31
N LYS A 80 -3.59 1.67 -10.00
CA LYS A 80 -4.21 0.40 -10.38
C LYS A 80 -3.26 -0.45 -11.23
N ASN A 81 -2.72 0.14 -12.29
CA ASN A 81 -1.88 -0.61 -13.21
C ASN A 81 -0.50 -0.91 -12.62
N LYS A 82 0.13 0.09 -11.98
CA LYS A 82 1.51 -0.03 -11.50
C LYS A 82 1.66 -0.89 -10.25
N TYR A 83 0.73 -0.82 -9.31
CA TYR A 83 0.90 -1.44 -7.98
C TYR A 83 -0.10 -2.55 -7.70
N TYR A 84 -1.31 -2.48 -8.24
CA TYR A 84 -2.35 -3.45 -7.95
C TYR A 84 -2.36 -4.60 -8.95
N LEU A 85 -2.60 -4.33 -10.23
CA LEU A 85 -2.67 -5.36 -11.27
C LEU A 85 -1.30 -5.96 -11.60
N SER A 86 -0.24 -5.14 -11.68
CA SER A 86 1.12 -5.65 -11.96
C SER A 86 1.65 -6.62 -10.90
N ASN A 87 1.12 -6.56 -9.68
CA ASN A 87 1.46 -7.46 -8.58
C ASN A 87 0.40 -8.55 -8.34
N ASN A 88 -0.57 -8.72 -9.26
CA ASN A 88 -1.66 -9.69 -9.13
C ASN A 88 -2.49 -9.56 -7.84
N LEU A 89 -2.59 -8.34 -7.27
CA LEU A 89 -3.32 -8.12 -6.02
C LEU A 89 -4.84 -8.25 -6.20
N ASP A 90 -5.33 -8.14 -7.44
CA ASP A 90 -6.70 -8.44 -7.84
C ASP A 90 -7.10 -9.90 -7.59
N LYS A 91 -6.12 -10.80 -7.43
CA LYS A 91 -6.29 -12.24 -7.15
C LYS A 91 -6.20 -12.57 -5.66
N ILE A 92 -5.90 -11.60 -4.80
CA ILE A 92 -5.94 -11.76 -3.35
C ILE A 92 -7.40 -11.72 -2.88
N LYS A 93 -7.83 -12.76 -2.17
CA LYS A 93 -9.23 -12.92 -1.75
C LYS A 93 -9.67 -11.94 -0.66
N ASP A 94 -8.80 -11.69 0.32
CA ASP A 94 -9.10 -10.74 1.40
C ASP A 94 -8.62 -9.34 1.02
N LYS A 95 -9.56 -8.40 0.93
CA LYS A 95 -9.28 -7.01 0.53
C LYS A 95 -8.36 -6.26 1.47
N ARG A 96 -8.33 -6.62 2.76
CA ARG A 96 -7.45 -6.03 3.78
C ARG A 96 -5.99 -6.45 3.55
N VAL A 97 -5.80 -7.72 3.15
CA VAL A 97 -4.49 -8.25 2.75
C VAL A 97 -4.02 -7.58 1.47
N ALA A 98 -4.88 -7.48 0.45
CA ALA A 98 -4.56 -6.79 -0.80
C ALA A 98 -4.17 -5.32 -0.57
N LEU A 99 -4.94 -4.58 0.25
CA LEU A 99 -4.64 -3.20 0.63
C LEU A 99 -3.28 -3.10 1.36
N SER A 100 -3.02 -3.98 2.32
CA SER A 100 -1.80 -3.93 3.11
C SER A 100 -0.55 -4.16 2.27
N ILE A 101 -0.62 -5.08 1.29
CA ILE A 101 0.48 -5.33 0.35
C ILE A 101 0.64 -4.16 -0.62
N ALA A 102 -0.47 -3.62 -1.16
CA ALA A 102 -0.44 -2.46 -2.05
C ALA A 102 0.19 -1.24 -1.38
N ASP A 103 -0.24 -0.90 -0.17
CA ASP A 103 0.29 0.24 0.59
C ASP A 103 1.80 0.14 0.81
N TRP A 104 2.28 -0.99 1.28
CA TRP A 104 3.72 -1.14 1.53
C TRP A 104 4.53 -1.17 0.23
N THR A 105 3.98 -1.75 -0.84
CA THR A 105 4.61 -1.74 -2.17
C THR A 105 4.69 -0.33 -2.76
N ILE A 106 3.66 0.49 -2.56
CA ILE A 106 3.67 1.90 -2.95
C ILE A 106 4.74 2.67 -2.18
N ASN A 107 4.84 2.45 -0.88
CA ASN A 107 5.76 3.16 0.00
C ASN A 107 7.23 2.73 -0.15
N SER A 108 7.50 1.44 -0.37
CA SER A 108 8.85 0.86 -0.31
C SER A 108 9.22 -0.03 -1.50
N GLY A 109 8.48 0.11 -2.62
CA GLY A 109 8.73 -0.69 -3.83
C GLY A 109 8.53 -2.19 -3.58
N ASN A 110 9.32 -3.03 -4.23
CA ASN A 110 9.20 -4.49 -4.15
C ASN A 110 9.47 -5.09 -2.75
N TRP A 111 9.83 -4.28 -1.76
CA TRP A 111 9.90 -4.76 -0.37
C TRP A 111 8.53 -5.20 0.14
N GLY A 112 7.44 -4.51 -0.26
CA GLY A 112 6.09 -4.93 0.10
C GLY A 112 5.77 -6.36 -0.35
N THR A 113 6.03 -6.68 -1.61
CA THR A 113 5.80 -8.01 -2.18
C THR A 113 6.77 -9.07 -1.63
N LYS A 114 8.06 -8.76 -1.47
CA LYS A 114 9.04 -9.66 -0.82
C LYS A 114 8.64 -10.01 0.60
N LYS A 115 8.17 -9.02 1.36
CA LYS A 115 7.72 -9.25 2.74
C LYS A 115 6.41 -10.03 2.82
N ALA A 116 5.56 -9.95 1.80
CA ALA A 116 4.40 -10.83 1.69
C ALA A 116 4.81 -12.30 1.51
N GLN A 117 5.78 -12.59 0.63
CA GLN A 117 6.35 -13.93 0.49
C GLN A 117 7.06 -14.40 1.77
N GLN A 118 7.81 -13.53 2.42
CA GLN A 118 8.46 -13.84 3.70
C GLN A 118 7.44 -14.13 4.81
N THR A 119 6.31 -13.41 4.85
CA THR A 119 5.21 -13.69 5.77
C THR A 119 4.66 -15.10 5.56
N VAL A 120 4.44 -15.51 4.31
CA VAL A 120 4.03 -16.88 4.00
C VAL A 120 5.04 -17.89 4.52
N ASN A 121 6.33 -17.66 4.27
CA ASN A 121 7.38 -18.59 4.70
C ASN A 121 7.48 -18.72 6.23
N ILE A 122 7.27 -17.62 6.96
CA ILE A 122 7.23 -17.65 8.43
C ILE A 122 6.04 -18.48 8.94
N LEU A 123 4.87 -18.36 8.29
CA LEU A 123 3.65 -18.99 8.76
C LEU A 123 3.47 -20.43 8.27
N LYS A 124 4.10 -20.81 7.15
CA LYS A 124 3.90 -22.13 6.50
C LYS A 124 5.18 -22.93 6.25
N GLY A 125 6.34 -22.39 6.64
CA GLY A 125 7.65 -22.92 6.24
C GLY A 125 8.14 -22.36 4.91
N ASP A 126 9.41 -22.60 4.58
CA ASP A 126 10.09 -22.01 3.41
C ASP A 126 9.62 -22.61 2.07
N ILE A 127 8.40 -22.27 1.67
CA ILE A 127 7.74 -22.79 0.46
C ILE A 127 7.82 -21.87 -0.75
N LEU A 128 8.18 -20.58 -0.55
CA LEU A 128 8.28 -19.57 -1.59
C LEU A 128 9.70 -19.02 -1.71
N ALA A 129 10.14 -18.77 -2.95
CA ALA A 129 11.27 -17.89 -3.21
C ALA A 129 10.87 -16.44 -2.86
N VAL A 130 11.74 -15.70 -2.16
CA VAL A 130 11.50 -14.30 -1.78
C VAL A 130 12.10 -13.40 -2.85
N ASP A 131 11.53 -13.42 -4.04
CA ASP A 131 11.98 -12.68 -5.23
C ASP A 131 11.22 -11.36 -5.45
N GLY A 132 10.08 -11.19 -4.80
CA GLY A 132 9.20 -10.03 -4.95
C GLY A 132 8.18 -10.17 -6.08
N VAL A 133 8.12 -11.31 -6.75
CA VAL A 133 7.14 -11.58 -7.82
C VAL A 133 5.99 -12.41 -7.25
N LEU A 134 4.81 -11.78 -7.10
CA LEU A 134 3.61 -12.46 -6.64
C LEU A 134 2.95 -13.25 -7.79
N GLY A 135 3.59 -14.33 -8.23
CA GLY A 135 3.02 -15.26 -9.18
C GLY A 135 1.93 -16.14 -8.56
N GLU A 136 1.37 -17.05 -9.36
CA GLU A 136 0.25 -17.91 -8.96
C GLU A 136 0.52 -18.67 -7.65
N LYS A 137 1.71 -19.24 -7.48
CA LYS A 137 2.11 -19.98 -6.27
C LYS A 137 2.08 -19.07 -5.03
N SER A 138 2.60 -17.83 -5.14
CA SER A 138 2.58 -16.86 -4.04
C SER A 138 1.14 -16.46 -3.69
N ILE A 139 0.31 -16.17 -4.68
CA ILE A 139 -1.09 -15.79 -4.49
C ILE A 139 -1.89 -16.92 -3.83
N GLN A 140 -1.75 -18.16 -4.31
CA GLN A 140 -2.41 -19.33 -3.70
C GLN A 140 -1.98 -19.52 -2.25
N ALA A 141 -0.68 -19.38 -1.96
CA ALA A 141 -0.15 -19.53 -0.62
C ALA A 141 -0.69 -18.42 0.32
N ILE A 142 -0.71 -17.16 -0.10
CA ILE A 142 -1.29 -16.04 0.67
C ILE A 142 -2.76 -16.32 0.94
N ASN A 143 -3.54 -16.67 -0.09
CA ASN A 143 -4.98 -16.93 0.03
C ASN A 143 -5.33 -18.15 0.89
N SER A 144 -4.36 -19.02 1.19
CA SER A 144 -4.55 -20.21 2.04
C SER A 144 -4.28 -19.96 3.53
N ILE A 145 -3.81 -18.76 3.88
CA ILE A 145 -3.54 -18.34 5.27
C ILE A 145 -4.76 -17.60 5.81
N ASN A 146 -5.06 -17.79 7.10
CA ASN A 146 -6.06 -16.95 7.76
C ASN A 146 -5.64 -15.48 7.64
N PRO A 147 -6.50 -14.58 7.14
CA PRO A 147 -6.16 -13.18 6.89
C PRO A 147 -5.63 -12.44 8.13
N GLU A 148 -6.20 -12.67 9.31
CA GLU A 148 -5.76 -12.04 10.56
C GLU A 148 -4.33 -12.47 10.94
N MET A 149 -4.02 -13.75 10.77
CA MET A 149 -2.66 -14.25 11.01
C MET A 149 -1.66 -13.64 10.02
N PHE A 150 -2.05 -13.55 8.73
CA PHE A 150 -1.21 -12.93 7.71
C PHE A 150 -0.96 -11.45 8.04
N LEU A 151 -2.01 -10.69 8.29
CA LEU A 151 -1.92 -9.25 8.58
C LEU A 151 -1.07 -8.95 9.81
N THR A 152 -1.28 -9.70 10.90
CA THR A 152 -0.50 -9.54 12.13
C THR A 152 0.99 -9.75 11.86
N GLN A 153 1.37 -10.84 11.20
CA GLN A 153 2.77 -11.14 10.88
C GLN A 153 3.36 -10.16 9.87
N TYR A 154 2.58 -9.75 8.85
CA TYR A 154 3.01 -8.82 7.83
C TYR A 154 3.29 -7.43 8.37
N HIS A 155 2.41 -6.90 9.21
CA HIS A 155 2.60 -5.60 9.85
C HIS A 155 3.73 -5.61 10.88
N GLU A 156 3.94 -6.72 11.58
CA GLU A 156 5.11 -6.89 12.45
C GLU A 156 6.42 -6.84 11.64
N LEU A 157 6.48 -7.54 10.50
CA LEU A 157 7.63 -7.45 9.60
C LEU A 157 7.85 -6.03 9.08
N GLN A 158 6.78 -5.29 8.81
CA GLN A 158 6.88 -3.90 8.37
C GLN A 158 7.50 -3.01 9.45
N ARG A 159 7.09 -3.15 10.70
CA ARG A 159 7.69 -2.42 11.83
C ARG A 159 9.17 -2.77 12.01
N LYS A 160 9.50 -4.06 11.97
CA LYS A 160 10.89 -4.53 12.07
C LYS A 160 11.75 -4.01 10.91
N PHE A 161 11.20 -3.93 9.71
CA PHE A 161 11.89 -3.39 8.54
C PHE A 161 12.25 -1.91 8.74
N TYR A 162 11.33 -1.08 9.23
CA TYR A 162 11.62 0.32 9.49
C TYR A 162 12.62 0.51 10.64
N GLN A 163 12.54 -0.31 11.69
CA GLN A 163 13.52 -0.30 12.76
C GLN A 163 14.91 -0.66 12.24
N ALA A 164 15.03 -1.69 11.42
CA ALA A 164 16.30 -2.11 10.83
C ALA A 164 16.95 -1.03 9.95
N ILE A 165 16.15 -0.19 9.27
CA ILE A 165 16.69 0.98 8.54
C ILE A 165 17.38 1.94 9.49
N VAL A 166 16.77 2.24 10.64
CA VAL A 166 17.34 3.13 11.66
C VAL A 166 18.57 2.50 12.32
N ASP A 167 18.53 1.22 12.64
CA ASP A 167 19.65 0.49 13.23
C ASP A 167 20.87 0.48 12.31
N HIS A 168 20.64 0.41 11.00
CA HIS A 168 21.71 0.50 9.99
C HIS A 168 22.16 1.94 9.75
N ASN A 169 21.28 2.91 9.83
CA ASN A 169 21.57 4.33 9.63
C ASN A 169 20.77 5.19 10.64
N ALA A 170 21.42 5.52 11.76
CA ALA A 170 20.81 6.28 12.85
C ALA A 170 20.22 7.65 12.43
N SER A 171 20.70 8.25 11.34
CA SER A 171 20.14 9.52 10.83
C SER A 171 18.68 9.39 10.38
N GLN A 172 18.22 8.18 10.06
CA GLN A 172 16.86 7.90 9.64
C GLN A 172 15.84 7.88 10.79
N VAL A 173 16.29 7.98 12.05
CA VAL A 173 15.42 7.97 13.23
C VAL A 173 14.32 9.05 13.18
N VAL A 174 14.60 10.17 12.53
CA VAL A 174 13.64 11.29 12.37
C VAL A 174 12.37 10.88 11.62
N PHE A 175 12.46 9.86 10.77
CA PHE A 175 11.34 9.35 9.96
C PHE A 175 10.60 8.19 10.64
N LEU A 176 11.22 7.51 11.60
CA LEU A 176 10.71 6.27 12.19
C LEU A 176 9.29 6.42 12.74
N LYS A 177 9.03 7.51 13.47
CA LYS A 177 7.70 7.77 14.03
C LYS A 177 6.64 7.87 12.93
N GLY A 178 6.94 8.54 11.81
CA GLY A 178 6.04 8.67 10.67
C GLY A 178 5.77 7.31 10.01
N TRP A 179 6.79 6.49 9.82
CA TRP A 179 6.65 5.15 9.26
C TRP A 179 5.82 4.22 10.14
N LEU A 180 6.07 4.23 11.46
CA LEU A 180 5.29 3.42 12.40
C LEU A 180 3.83 3.88 12.49
N ASN A 181 3.59 5.20 12.46
CA ASN A 181 2.24 5.75 12.41
C ASN A 181 1.48 5.31 11.14
N ARG A 182 2.17 5.24 9.98
CA ARG A 182 1.56 4.73 8.74
C ARG A 182 1.06 3.29 8.92
N VAL A 183 1.84 2.42 9.56
CA VAL A 183 1.42 1.04 9.85
C VAL A 183 0.19 1.03 10.75
N THR A 184 0.20 1.81 11.84
CA THR A 184 -0.92 1.89 12.78
C THR A 184 -2.20 2.41 12.11
N ARG A 185 -2.11 3.48 11.31
CA ARG A 185 -3.26 4.01 10.54
C ARG A 185 -3.85 2.96 9.58
N LYS A 186 -2.98 2.20 8.93
CA LYS A 186 -3.41 1.12 8.05
C LYS A 186 -4.17 0.04 8.84
N GLU A 187 -3.66 -0.39 9.98
CA GLU A 187 -4.33 -1.35 10.85
C GLU A 187 -5.70 -0.84 11.34
N GLU A 188 -5.79 0.43 11.70
CA GLU A 188 -7.05 1.06 12.09
C GLU A 188 -8.04 1.13 10.92
N TYR A 189 -7.55 1.48 9.73
CA TYR A 189 -8.38 1.56 8.54
C TYR A 189 -8.96 0.20 8.17
N ILE A 190 -8.13 -0.85 8.11
CA ILE A 190 -8.59 -2.19 7.71
C ILE A 190 -9.49 -2.85 8.74
N LYS A 191 -9.41 -2.52 10.04
CA LYS A 191 -10.35 -2.99 11.06
C LYS A 191 -11.80 -2.57 10.77
N ASN A 192 -11.98 -1.46 10.07
CA ASN A 192 -13.29 -0.93 9.72
C ASN A 192 -13.76 -1.40 8.33
N MET A 193 -12.93 -2.16 7.62
CA MET A 193 -13.34 -2.82 6.37
C MET A 193 -14.07 -4.11 6.71
N GLU A 194 -15.22 -4.32 6.10
CA GLU A 194 -15.88 -5.64 6.16
C GLU A 194 -14.99 -6.70 5.49
N ALA A 195 -14.94 -7.87 6.06
CA ALA A 195 -14.12 -8.98 5.54
C ALA A 195 -14.65 -9.51 4.19
#